data_534dfb5f8bebc350944cf2cb3c579539
#
_entry.id   534dfb5f8bebc350944cf2cb3c579539
#
_cell.length_a   1.000
_cell.length_b   1.000
_cell.length_c   1.000
_cell.angle_alpha   90.00
_cell.angle_beta   90.00
_cell.angle_gamma   90.00
#
_symmetry.space_group_name_H-M   'P 1'
#
loop_
_entity.id
_entity.type
_entity.pdbx_description
1 polymer ?
#
loop_
_entity_poly.entity_id
_entity_poly.type
_entity_poly.pdbx_seq_one_letter_code
_entity_poly.pdbx_strand_id
1 'polypeptide(L)' 'MRIDFNNNTLIITLYNSEDVYHIRNTIEEMERLLCKKLSVDEDEFGEIHIDVDDYYEYLAYRRLILDYTPIF' A
#
# COMPACT_ATOMS: atom_id res chain seq x y z
N MET A 1 -7.79 -1.06 8.54
CA MET A 1 -6.68 -1.37 7.61
C MET A 1 -5.54 -2.05 8.33
N ARG A 2 -4.98 -3.05 7.74
CA ARG A 2 -3.84 -3.78 8.29
C ARG A 2 -2.74 -3.86 7.24
N ILE A 3 -1.49 -3.69 7.63
CA ILE A 3 -0.34 -3.70 6.73
C ILE A 3 0.64 -4.77 7.21
N ASP A 4 0.97 -5.71 6.34
CA ASP A 4 1.88 -6.81 6.62
C ASP A 4 3.00 -6.88 5.60
N PHE A 5 4.06 -7.62 5.93
CA PHE A 5 5.18 -7.89 5.03
C PHE A 5 5.37 -9.40 4.90
N ASN A 6 5.45 -9.89 3.67
CA ASN A 6 5.68 -11.31 3.40
C ASN A 6 6.31 -11.48 2.02
N ASN A 7 7.45 -12.19 1.97
CA ASN A 7 8.14 -12.52 0.70
C ASN A 7 8.38 -11.29 -0.19
N ASN A 8 8.96 -10.24 0.40
CA ASN A 8 9.23 -8.98 -0.30
C ASN A 8 7.97 -8.35 -0.91
N THR A 9 6.85 -8.54 -0.23
CA THR A 9 5.58 -7.96 -0.63
C THR A 9 4.95 -7.25 0.56
N LEU A 10 4.56 -5.99 0.37
CA LEU A 10 3.76 -5.25 1.34
C LEU A 10 2.30 -5.59 1.04
N ILE A 11 1.57 -6.04 2.07
CA ILE A 11 0.18 -6.47 1.92
C ILE A 11 -0.71 -5.56 2.76
N ILE A 12 -1.67 -4.92 2.10
CA ILE A 12 -2.67 -4.07 2.76
C ILE A 12 -4.00 -4.81 2.77
N THR A 13 -4.51 -5.09 3.96
CA THR A 13 -5.83 -5.72 4.13
C THR A 13 -6.84 -4.64 4.49
N LEU A 14 -7.90 -4.53 3.69
CA LEU A 14 -8.96 -3.54 3.87
C LEU A 14 -10.22 -4.22 4.38
N TYR A 15 -10.90 -3.56 5.30
CA TYR A 15 -12.13 -4.09 5.92
C TYR A 15 -13.40 -3.48 5.32
N ASN A 16 -13.27 -2.45 4.50
CA ASN A 16 -14.38 -1.70 3.94
C ASN A 16 -14.08 -1.35 2.49
N SER A 17 -15.04 -1.56 1.60
CA SER A 17 -14.85 -1.29 0.16
C SER A 17 -14.55 0.19 -0.13
N GLU A 18 -14.98 1.12 0.72
CA GLU A 18 -14.68 2.54 0.55
C GLU A 18 -13.20 2.85 0.74
N ASP A 19 -12.50 2.04 1.53
CA ASP A 19 -11.08 2.22 1.81
C ASP A 19 -10.22 2.03 0.55
N VAL A 20 -10.73 1.27 -0.42
CA VAL A 20 -10.00 1.02 -1.68
C VAL A 20 -9.70 2.32 -2.42
N TYR A 21 -10.64 3.25 -2.45
CA TYR A 21 -10.43 4.55 -3.10
C TYR A 21 -9.32 5.34 -2.43
N HIS A 22 -9.34 5.38 -1.10
CA HIS A 22 -8.33 6.10 -0.33
C HIS A 22 -6.95 5.51 -0.53
N ILE A 23 -6.85 4.18 -0.53
CA ILE A 23 -5.57 3.51 -0.74
C ILE A 23 -5.05 3.72 -2.16
N ARG A 24 -5.92 3.65 -3.17
CA ARG A 24 -5.51 3.92 -4.55
C ARG A 24 -4.96 5.33 -4.70
N ASN A 25 -5.63 6.32 -4.11
CA ASN A 25 -5.16 7.70 -4.14
C ASN A 25 -3.81 7.83 -3.42
N THR A 26 -3.67 7.15 -2.28
CA THR A 26 -2.42 7.15 -1.53
C THR A 26 -1.28 6.56 -2.36
N ILE A 27 -1.54 5.44 -3.03
CA ILE A 27 -0.53 4.79 -3.89
C ILE A 27 -0.13 5.71 -5.05
N GLU A 28 -1.08 6.38 -5.68
CA GLU A 28 -0.79 7.35 -6.73
C GLU A 28 0.09 8.49 -6.21
N GLU A 29 -0.19 9.00 -5.01
CA GLU A 29 0.64 10.02 -4.38
C GLU A 29 2.04 9.50 -4.10
N MET A 30 2.16 8.27 -3.62
CA MET A 30 3.46 7.65 -3.39
C MET A 30 4.27 7.55 -4.69
N GLU A 31 3.63 7.11 -5.77
CA GLU A 31 4.28 7.01 -7.08
C GLU A 31 4.79 8.38 -7.53
N ARG A 32 4.01 9.41 -7.32
CA ARG A 32 4.39 10.78 -7.66
C ARG A 32 5.56 11.26 -6.82
N LEU A 33 5.52 11.05 -5.51
CA LEU A 33 6.57 11.47 -4.58
C LEU A 33 7.87 10.71 -4.80
N LEU A 34 7.77 9.44 -5.13
CA LEU A 34 8.94 8.57 -5.35
C LEU A 34 9.47 8.66 -6.79
N CYS A 35 8.73 9.31 -7.68
CA CYS A 35 9.05 9.39 -9.11
C CYS A 35 9.27 7.99 -9.70
N LYS A 36 8.44 7.04 -9.29
CA LYS A 36 8.57 5.66 -9.72
C LYS A 36 7.22 4.96 -9.72
N LYS A 37 7.04 4.04 -10.67
CA LYS A 37 5.84 3.23 -10.78
C LYS A 37 5.94 2.07 -9.80
N LEU A 38 4.89 1.83 -9.02
CA LEU A 38 4.84 0.71 -8.09
C LEU A 38 4.15 -0.48 -8.75
N SER A 39 4.64 -1.69 -8.43
CA SER A 39 4.00 -2.93 -8.88
C SER A 39 2.90 -3.28 -7.88
N VAL A 40 1.65 -3.08 -8.27
CA VAL A 40 0.49 -3.21 -7.40
C VAL A 40 -0.48 -4.23 -7.95
N ASP A 41 -0.84 -5.20 -7.12
CA ASP A 41 -1.87 -6.19 -7.41
C ASP A 41 -3.00 -6.09 -6.40
N GLU A 42 -4.24 -6.13 -6.87
CA GLU A 42 -5.41 -6.20 -6.00
C GLU A 42 -6.05 -7.58 -6.17
N ASP A 43 -6.30 -8.28 -5.07
CA ASP A 43 -7.00 -9.53 -5.14
C ASP A 43 -8.50 -9.36 -4.88
N GLU A 44 -9.26 -10.44 -5.09
CA GLU A 44 -10.72 -10.44 -4.94
C GLU A 44 -11.17 -10.42 -3.48
N PHE A 45 -10.23 -10.59 -2.53
CA PHE A 45 -10.54 -10.64 -1.10
C PHE A 45 -10.29 -9.31 -0.39
N GLY A 46 -9.99 -8.25 -1.14
CA GLY A 46 -9.77 -6.92 -0.57
C GLY A 46 -8.36 -6.70 -0.07
N GLU A 47 -7.40 -7.47 -0.56
CA GLU A 47 -5.98 -7.27 -0.26
C GLU A 47 -5.29 -6.57 -1.43
N ILE A 48 -4.42 -5.63 -1.10
CA ILE A 48 -3.59 -4.93 -2.08
C ILE A 48 -2.15 -5.33 -1.82
N HIS A 49 -1.47 -5.83 -2.84
CA HIS A 49 -0.09 -6.32 -2.76
C HIS A 49 0.82 -5.37 -3.53
N ILE A 50 1.87 -4.88 -2.87
CA ILE A 50 2.86 -3.99 -3.47
C ILE A 50 4.22 -4.66 -3.35
N ASP A 51 4.89 -4.92 -4.48
CA ASP A 51 6.22 -5.50 -4.47
C ASP A 51 7.23 -4.49 -3.92
N VAL A 52 8.11 -4.96 -3.05
CA VAL A 52 9.20 -4.16 -2.47
C VAL A 52 10.51 -4.91 -2.61
N ASP A 53 11.62 -4.17 -2.64
CA ASP A 53 12.94 -4.76 -2.83
C ASP A 53 13.45 -5.43 -1.55
N ASP A 54 13.14 -4.84 -0.39
CA ASP A 54 13.61 -5.35 0.90
C ASP A 54 12.71 -4.84 2.03
N TYR A 55 13.05 -5.23 3.25
CA TYR A 55 12.29 -4.86 4.44
C TYR A 55 12.33 -3.35 4.69
N TYR A 56 13.44 -2.68 4.37
CA TYR A 56 13.55 -1.24 4.59
C TYR A 56 12.64 -0.46 3.64
N GLU A 57 12.52 -0.90 2.40
CA GLU A 57 11.57 -0.30 1.46
C GLU A 57 10.14 -0.51 1.94
N TYR A 58 9.82 -1.69 2.47
CA TYR A 58 8.53 -1.96 3.09
C TYR A 58 8.24 -0.96 4.20
N LEU A 59 9.19 -0.72 5.10
CA LEU A 59 9.00 0.22 6.21
C LEU A 59 8.75 1.64 5.71
N ALA A 60 9.48 2.06 4.68
CA ALA A 60 9.30 3.39 4.09
C ALA A 60 7.91 3.53 3.46
N TYR A 61 7.48 2.55 2.69
CA TYR A 61 6.16 2.57 2.06
C TYR A 61 5.03 2.50 3.09
N ARG A 62 5.20 1.67 4.11
CA ARG A 62 4.24 1.56 5.20
C ARG A 62 4.03 2.92 5.88
N ARG A 63 5.12 3.63 6.13
CA ARG A 63 5.05 4.96 6.73
C ARG A 63 4.31 5.95 5.84
N LEU A 64 4.61 5.97 4.54
CA LEU A 64 3.91 6.83 3.59
C LEU A 64 2.41 6.52 3.55
N ILE A 65 2.05 5.25 3.54
CA ILE A 65 0.65 4.84 3.53
C ILE A 65 -0.06 5.34 4.78
N LEU A 66 0.54 5.17 5.95
CA LEU A 66 -0.05 5.61 7.21
C LEU A 66 -0.15 7.13 7.31
N ASP A 67 0.82 7.86 6.72
CA ASP A 67 0.84 9.33 6.77
C ASP A 67 -0.20 9.95 5.83
N TYR A 68 -0.43 9.34 4.67
CA TYR A 68 -1.29 9.93 3.64
C TYR A 68 -2.68 9.33 3.56
N THR A 69 -2.93 8.22 4.23
CA THR A 69 -4.25 7.59 4.22
C THR A 69 -5.08 8.10 5.40
N PRO A 70 -6.33 8.54 5.17
CA PRO A 70 -7.19 8.95 6.27
C PRO A 70 -7.39 7.83 7.28
N ILE A 71 -7.59 8.20 8.54
CA ILE A 71 -7.90 7.24 9.60
C ILE A 71 -9.35 6.76 9.40
N PHE A 72 -9.49 5.46 9.34
CA PHE A 72 -10.80 4.83 9.17
C PHE A 72 -11.38 4.38 10.51
#